data_cb7157bcdf4272354a52772a3fd689b7
#
_entry.id   cb7157bcdf4272354a52772a3fd689b7
#
_cell.length_a   1.000
_cell.length_b   1.000
_cell.length_c   1.000
_cell.angle_alpha   90.00
_cell.angle_beta   90.00
_cell.angle_gamma   90.00
#
_symmetry.space_group_name_H-M   'P 1'
#
loop_
_entity.id
_entity.type
_entity.pdbx_description
1 polymer ?
#
loop_
_entity_poly.entity_id
_entity_poly.type
_entity_poly.pdbx_seq_one_letter_code
_entity_poly.pdbx_strand_id
1 'polypeptide(L)'
;MRLFDFLANFVPMKKSLAYLPEEKRRDLRQLAAIIREEIKDVVMVILYGSYARGTYVDYDQRTEFGVRTYYMSDYDMLIVTKRRIGANAQSVYGRIDGRFFHNKAKGFHTRPEFINESIGDFNRMLEKGQYFYTEIKAQGVMLYDSKDYKLARRRKLDFTEIGEIAQRYFIKKFAYANGFLEIAKDNFENKESPIKYQMTAFLLHQAAENFLHAIPLVFELYGYKDHKLSALLSACK
;
A
#
# COMPACT_ATOMS: atom_id res chain seq x y z
N MET A 1 13.29 -2.27 -18.74
CA MET A 1 13.82 -2.30 -17.37
C MET A 1 14.19 -0.87 -17.01
N ARG A 2 13.37 -0.19 -16.19
CA ARG A 2 13.65 1.22 -15.82
C ARG A 2 14.86 1.29 -14.92
N LEU A 3 15.62 2.38 -15.06
CA LEU A 3 16.83 2.70 -14.25
C LEU A 3 16.53 2.57 -12.73
N PHE A 4 15.28 2.81 -12.32
CA PHE A 4 14.81 2.66 -10.94
C PHE A 4 14.93 1.23 -10.39
N ASP A 5 14.68 0.21 -11.21
CA ASP A 5 14.76 -1.21 -10.81
C ASP A 5 16.20 -1.66 -10.54
N PHE A 6 17.16 -1.07 -11.27
CA PHE A 6 18.57 -1.39 -11.09
C PHE A 6 19.12 -0.76 -9.80
N LEU A 7 18.74 0.48 -9.51
CA LEU A 7 19.21 1.21 -8.32
C LEU A 7 18.59 0.68 -7.01
N ALA A 8 17.34 0.20 -7.02
CA ALA A 8 16.66 -0.34 -5.84
C ALA A 8 17.38 -1.55 -5.20
N ASN A 9 18.20 -2.28 -5.96
CA ASN A 9 18.95 -3.42 -5.44
C ASN A 9 20.21 -3.04 -4.63
N PHE A 10 20.72 -1.83 -4.81
CA PHE A 10 22.00 -1.40 -4.24
C PHE A 10 21.86 -0.31 -3.17
N VAL A 11 20.72 0.39 -3.13
CA VAL A 11 20.50 1.45 -2.14
C VAL A 11 19.99 0.84 -0.84
N PRO A 12 20.69 1.05 0.30
CA PRO A 12 20.18 0.63 1.59
C PRO A 12 18.88 1.40 1.91
N MET A 13 17.94 0.71 2.54
CA MET A 13 16.68 1.31 2.98
C MET A 13 16.95 2.55 3.86
N LYS A 14 16.19 3.61 3.65
CA LYS A 14 16.26 4.84 4.45
C LYS A 14 16.10 4.53 5.95
N LYS A 15 16.76 5.32 6.79
CA LYS A 15 16.62 5.21 8.26
C LYS A 15 16.27 6.54 8.91
N SER A 16 16.36 7.63 8.15
CA SER A 16 16.13 8.97 8.66
C SER A 16 14.68 9.40 8.46
N LEU A 17 14.09 9.94 9.51
CA LEU A 17 12.79 10.60 9.53
C LEU A 17 12.92 12.12 9.54
N ALA A 18 14.13 12.67 9.30
CA ALA A 18 14.42 14.11 9.47
C ALA A 18 13.57 15.03 8.58
N TYR A 19 13.01 14.52 7.50
CA TYR A 19 12.12 15.24 6.59
C TYR A 19 10.69 15.42 7.12
N LEU A 20 10.33 14.72 8.23
CA LEU A 20 9.02 14.82 8.86
C LEU A 20 9.04 15.81 10.03
N PRO A 21 7.90 16.45 10.36
CA PRO A 21 7.73 17.24 11.57
C PRO A 21 8.05 16.43 12.83
N GLU A 22 8.48 17.09 13.91
CA GLU A 22 8.88 16.41 15.15
C GLU A 22 7.76 15.57 15.76
N GLU A 23 6.53 16.05 15.71
CA GLU A 23 5.37 15.30 16.18
C GLU A 23 5.23 13.94 15.46
N LYS A 24 5.30 13.94 14.12
CA LYS A 24 5.20 12.72 13.31
C LYS A 24 6.38 11.78 13.57
N ARG A 25 7.58 12.33 13.77
CA ARG A 25 8.76 11.53 14.14
C ARG A 25 8.59 10.84 15.50
N ARG A 26 8.04 11.56 16.48
CA ARG A 26 7.73 11.04 17.81
C ARG A 26 6.69 9.92 17.75
N ASP A 27 5.61 10.14 17.00
CA ASP A 27 4.56 9.16 16.77
C ASP A 27 5.10 7.86 16.18
N LEU A 28 5.90 7.94 15.13
CA LEU A 28 6.48 6.77 14.47
C LEU A 28 7.47 6.00 15.35
N ARG A 29 8.26 6.71 16.18
CA ARG A 29 9.14 6.07 17.16
C ARG A 29 8.33 5.37 18.26
N GLN A 30 7.27 6.00 18.74
CA GLN A 30 6.35 5.43 19.71
C GLN A 30 5.67 4.18 19.18
N LEU A 31 5.13 4.23 17.93
CA LEU A 31 4.52 3.08 17.27
C LEU A 31 5.50 1.92 17.15
N ALA A 32 6.74 2.19 16.70
CA ALA A 32 7.75 1.14 16.58
C ALA A 32 8.10 0.50 17.95
N ALA A 33 8.10 1.28 19.01
CA ALA A 33 8.31 0.76 20.37
C ALA A 33 7.14 -0.12 20.82
N ILE A 34 5.90 0.36 20.70
CA ILE A 34 4.68 -0.40 21.06
C ILE A 34 4.60 -1.71 20.27
N ILE A 35 4.86 -1.69 18.95
CA ILE A 35 4.87 -2.89 18.12
C ILE A 35 5.84 -3.94 18.66
N ARG A 36 7.04 -3.53 19.04
CA ARG A 36 8.07 -4.44 19.58
C ARG A 36 7.70 -5.02 20.95
N GLU A 37 6.95 -4.30 21.76
CA GLU A 37 6.47 -4.77 23.05
C GLU A 37 5.30 -5.75 22.90
N GLU A 38 4.36 -5.48 21.97
CA GLU A 38 3.20 -6.33 21.72
C GLU A 38 3.52 -7.61 20.94
N ILE A 39 4.57 -7.58 20.11
CA ILE A 39 4.92 -8.69 19.22
C ILE A 39 6.37 -9.12 19.49
N LYS A 40 6.55 -10.25 20.15
CA LYS A 40 7.87 -10.72 20.64
C LYS A 40 8.85 -11.11 19.51
N ASP A 41 8.36 -11.55 18.37
CA ASP A 41 9.18 -12.07 17.27
C ASP A 41 9.33 -11.09 16.09
N VAL A 42 9.19 -9.77 16.36
CA VAL A 42 9.43 -8.72 15.38
C VAL A 42 10.87 -8.73 14.93
N VAL A 43 11.05 -8.78 13.63
CA VAL A 43 12.35 -8.72 12.94
C VAL A 43 12.63 -7.31 12.44
N MET A 44 11.64 -6.67 11.80
CA MET A 44 11.74 -5.30 11.29
C MET A 44 10.39 -4.60 11.41
N VAL A 45 10.44 -3.27 11.56
CA VAL A 45 9.29 -2.37 11.42
C VAL A 45 9.65 -1.33 10.36
N ILE A 46 8.86 -1.26 9.30
CA ILE A 46 9.13 -0.43 8.13
C ILE A 46 7.93 0.48 7.88
N LEU A 47 8.17 1.80 7.86
CA LEU A 47 7.22 2.78 7.36
C LEU A 47 7.28 2.76 5.83
N TYR A 48 6.13 2.68 5.15
CA TYR A 48 6.04 2.78 3.70
C TYR A 48 4.96 3.79 3.29
N GLY A 49 4.55 3.82 2.03
CA GLY A 49 3.46 4.67 1.58
C GLY A 49 3.80 6.16 1.53
N SER A 50 2.79 7.01 1.71
CA SER A 50 2.88 8.46 1.52
C SER A 50 3.83 9.14 2.52
N TYR A 51 3.80 8.74 3.79
CA TYR A 51 4.70 9.26 4.80
C TYR A 51 6.16 8.92 4.53
N ALA A 52 6.47 7.70 4.07
CA ALA A 52 7.83 7.31 3.73
C ALA A 52 8.39 8.09 2.52
N ARG A 53 7.51 8.49 1.60
CA ARG A 53 7.87 9.29 0.43
C ARG A 53 7.91 10.80 0.69
N GLY A 54 7.29 11.27 1.78
CA GLY A 54 7.11 12.70 2.05
C GLY A 54 5.99 13.34 1.22
N THR A 55 5.06 12.54 0.70
CA THR A 55 3.92 13.00 -0.13
C THR A 55 2.58 12.87 0.60
N TYR A 56 2.61 12.76 1.92
CA TYR A 56 1.42 12.62 2.76
C TYR A 56 0.60 13.91 2.80
N VAL A 57 -0.70 13.74 3.06
CA VAL A 57 -1.63 14.83 3.37
C VAL A 57 -1.84 14.82 4.87
N ASP A 58 -1.45 15.91 5.55
CA ASP A 58 -1.60 16.02 7.00
C ASP A 58 -3.07 16.22 7.39
N TYR A 59 -3.75 17.13 6.69
CA TYR A 59 -5.17 17.36 6.83
C TYR A 59 -5.69 18.10 5.60
N ASP A 60 -6.72 17.57 4.95
CA ASP A 60 -7.43 18.23 3.86
C ASP A 60 -8.93 18.23 4.17
N GLN A 61 -9.54 19.40 4.16
CA GLN A 61 -10.97 19.57 4.34
C GLN A 61 -11.57 20.10 3.04
N ARG A 62 -12.56 19.41 2.51
CA ARG A 62 -13.31 19.82 1.34
C ARG A 62 -14.79 19.93 1.68
N THR A 63 -15.46 20.87 1.02
CA THR A 63 -16.91 20.96 1.06
C THR A 63 -17.43 20.76 -0.35
N GLU A 64 -18.06 19.62 -0.58
CA GLU A 64 -18.65 19.29 -1.87
C GLU A 64 -20.14 19.05 -1.68
N PHE A 65 -20.97 19.72 -2.45
CA PHE A 65 -22.44 19.65 -2.36
C PHE A 65 -23.01 19.87 -0.94
N GLY A 66 -22.38 20.77 -0.17
CA GLY A 66 -22.81 21.08 1.21
C GLY A 66 -22.35 20.07 2.27
N VAL A 67 -21.67 19.00 1.88
CA VAL A 67 -21.10 18.00 2.79
C VAL A 67 -19.63 18.28 3.02
N ARG A 68 -19.21 18.35 4.29
CA ARG A 68 -17.79 18.47 4.66
C ARG A 68 -17.16 17.08 4.68
N THR A 69 -16.12 16.90 3.88
CA THR A 69 -15.29 15.70 3.87
C THR A 69 -13.90 16.03 4.40
N TYR A 70 -13.29 15.07 5.09
CA TYR A 70 -11.97 15.21 5.66
C TYR A 70 -11.09 14.06 5.15
N TYR A 71 -9.88 14.39 4.75
CA TYR A 71 -8.89 13.40 4.35
C TYR A 71 -7.56 13.66 5.08
N MET A 72 -6.97 12.58 5.57
CA MET A 72 -5.65 12.55 6.19
C MET A 72 -4.98 11.26 5.76
N SER A 73 -3.70 11.30 5.43
CA SER A 73 -2.92 10.09 5.13
C SER A 73 -2.67 9.28 6.40
N ASP A 74 -2.63 7.95 6.27
CA ASP A 74 -2.33 7.02 7.37
C ASP A 74 -0.83 6.73 7.46
N TYR A 75 -0.38 6.25 8.64
CA TYR A 75 0.96 5.67 8.79
C TYR A 75 0.94 4.21 8.30
N ASP A 76 1.35 3.98 7.07
CA ASP A 76 1.47 2.64 6.50
C ASP A 76 2.67 1.89 7.13
N MET A 77 2.41 0.85 7.93
CA MET A 77 3.41 0.12 8.70
C MET A 77 3.50 -1.33 8.26
N LEU A 78 4.66 -1.75 7.75
CA LEU A 78 4.94 -3.17 7.53
C LEU A 78 5.68 -3.73 8.76
N ILE A 79 5.05 -4.68 9.42
CA ILE A 79 5.60 -5.43 10.55
C ILE A 79 6.13 -6.75 10.01
N VAL A 80 7.43 -6.91 9.99
CA VAL A 80 8.09 -8.17 9.60
C VAL A 80 8.39 -8.98 10.85
N THR A 81 7.90 -10.21 10.88
CA THR A 81 8.03 -11.15 12.00
C THR A 81 8.76 -12.43 11.57
N LYS A 82 9.22 -13.24 12.52
CA LYS A 82 9.77 -14.57 12.19
C LYS A 82 8.72 -15.46 11.54
N ARG A 83 7.47 -15.44 12.06
CA ARG A 83 6.29 -16.14 11.53
C ARG A 83 5.13 -15.15 11.46
N ARG A 84 4.22 -15.32 10.50
CA ARG A 84 3.01 -14.50 10.42
C ARG A 84 2.18 -14.60 11.72
N ILE A 85 1.59 -13.48 12.14
CA ILE A 85 0.71 -13.42 13.32
C ILE A 85 -0.57 -14.24 13.11
N GLY A 86 -1.02 -14.36 11.86
CA GLY A 86 -2.18 -15.19 11.50
C GLY A 86 -3.52 -14.60 11.98
N ALA A 87 -4.44 -15.46 12.44
CA ALA A 87 -5.81 -15.08 12.79
C ALA A 87 -5.90 -14.05 13.93
N ASN A 88 -4.88 -13.94 14.77
CA ASN A 88 -4.85 -13.01 15.89
C ASN A 88 -4.39 -11.59 15.51
N ALA A 89 -4.08 -11.34 14.24
CA ALA A 89 -3.51 -10.07 13.79
C ALA A 89 -4.40 -8.87 14.17
N GLN A 90 -5.71 -8.93 13.95
CA GLN A 90 -6.64 -7.85 14.27
C GLN A 90 -6.66 -7.51 15.78
N SER A 91 -6.61 -8.53 16.63
CA SER A 91 -6.56 -8.32 18.08
C SER A 91 -5.24 -7.65 18.51
N VAL A 92 -4.12 -8.05 17.89
CA VAL A 92 -2.81 -7.44 18.13
C VAL A 92 -2.80 -5.99 17.68
N TYR A 93 -3.31 -5.70 16.47
CA TYR A 93 -3.40 -4.34 15.93
C TYR A 93 -4.29 -3.44 16.79
N GLY A 94 -5.43 -3.95 17.26
CA GLY A 94 -6.31 -3.23 18.18
C GLY A 94 -5.63 -2.86 19.51
N ARG A 95 -4.76 -3.73 20.06
CA ARG A 95 -3.98 -3.37 21.26
C ARG A 95 -2.91 -2.32 20.97
N ILE A 96 -2.23 -2.41 19.83
CA ILE A 96 -1.25 -1.39 19.40
C ILE A 96 -1.94 -0.04 19.26
N ASP A 97 -3.07 0.03 18.57
CA ASP A 97 -3.89 1.23 18.41
C ASP A 97 -4.33 1.81 19.76
N GLY A 98 -4.90 0.97 20.62
CA GLY A 98 -5.35 1.38 21.94
C GLY A 98 -4.23 2.02 22.78
N ARG A 99 -3.03 1.43 22.75
CA ARG A 99 -1.84 1.96 23.44
C ARG A 99 -1.33 3.24 22.79
N PHE A 100 -1.35 3.32 21.46
CA PHE A 100 -0.89 4.49 20.71
C PHE A 100 -1.77 5.72 20.98
N PHE A 101 -3.10 5.53 21.01
CA PHE A 101 -4.04 6.63 21.23
C PHE A 101 -4.33 6.95 22.69
N HIS A 102 -3.94 6.09 23.65
CA HIS A 102 -4.29 6.20 25.06
C HIS A 102 -3.99 7.58 25.67
N ASN A 103 -2.86 8.19 25.31
CA ASN A 103 -2.41 9.46 25.89
C ASN A 103 -2.47 10.62 24.86
N LYS A 104 -3.15 10.45 23.75
CA LYS A 104 -3.30 11.53 22.76
C LYS A 104 -4.41 12.50 23.16
N ALA A 105 -4.18 13.79 22.95
CA ALA A 105 -5.21 14.81 23.14
C ALA A 105 -6.42 14.54 22.25
N LYS A 106 -7.60 15.07 22.64
CA LYS A 106 -8.78 14.99 21.75
C LYS A 106 -8.50 15.73 20.44
N GLY A 107 -8.80 15.12 19.31
CA GLY A 107 -8.60 15.71 17.98
C GLY A 107 -8.38 14.68 16.89
N PHE A 108 -8.06 15.18 15.70
CA PHE A 108 -7.69 14.33 14.55
C PHE A 108 -6.22 13.93 14.68
N HIS A 109 -5.98 12.64 14.67
CA HIS A 109 -4.63 12.08 14.70
C HIS A 109 -4.45 11.11 13.55
N THR A 110 -3.26 11.11 12.96
CA THR A 110 -2.87 10.13 11.94
C THR A 110 -2.99 8.72 12.49
N ARG A 111 -3.72 7.86 11.80
CA ARG A 111 -3.93 6.47 12.17
C ARG A 111 -2.82 5.59 11.59
N PRO A 112 -2.38 4.57 12.32
CA PRO A 112 -1.53 3.53 11.74
C PRO A 112 -2.37 2.47 11.04
N GLU A 113 -1.89 2.04 9.87
CA GLU A 113 -2.39 0.89 9.13
C GLU A 113 -1.31 -0.18 9.07
N PHE A 114 -1.66 -1.42 9.42
CA PHE A 114 -0.69 -2.48 9.62
C PHE A 114 -0.81 -3.59 8.59
N ILE A 115 0.33 -3.99 8.04
CA ILE A 115 0.48 -5.24 7.29
C ILE A 115 1.53 -6.09 8.02
N ASN A 116 1.27 -7.38 8.16
CA ASN A 116 2.25 -8.33 8.71
C ASN A 116 2.68 -9.35 7.67
N GLU A 117 4.00 -9.51 7.54
CA GLU A 117 4.64 -10.55 6.74
C GLU A 117 5.66 -11.31 7.56
N SER A 118 5.84 -12.61 7.27
CA SER A 118 7.03 -13.31 7.76
C SER A 118 8.26 -12.87 6.98
N ILE A 119 9.45 -12.92 7.61
CA ILE A 119 10.71 -12.57 6.92
C ILE A 119 10.97 -13.49 5.71
N GLY A 120 10.56 -14.75 5.79
CA GLY A 120 10.66 -15.69 4.68
C GLY A 120 9.77 -15.31 3.50
N ASP A 121 8.51 -14.94 3.78
CA ASP A 121 7.57 -14.51 2.74
C ASP A 121 8.00 -13.17 2.12
N PHE A 122 8.39 -12.20 2.96
CA PHE A 122 8.87 -10.92 2.48
C PHE A 122 10.07 -11.07 1.54
N ASN A 123 11.07 -11.88 1.95
CA ASN A 123 12.24 -12.15 1.11
C ASN A 123 11.87 -12.86 -0.19
N ARG A 124 10.98 -13.86 -0.15
CA ARG A 124 10.50 -14.55 -1.36
C ARG A 124 9.82 -13.59 -2.34
N MET A 125 9.02 -12.62 -1.83
CA MET A 125 8.36 -11.61 -2.67
C MET A 125 9.37 -10.62 -3.26
N LEU A 126 10.41 -10.25 -2.50
CA LEU A 126 11.51 -9.42 -3.00
C LEU A 126 12.30 -10.13 -4.12
N GLU A 127 12.65 -11.39 -3.93
CA GLU A 127 13.35 -12.19 -4.95
C GLU A 127 12.56 -12.28 -6.25
N LYS A 128 11.24 -12.50 -6.15
CA LYS A 128 10.32 -12.52 -7.29
C LYS A 128 10.04 -11.15 -7.90
N GLY A 129 10.61 -10.09 -7.33
CA GLY A 129 10.45 -8.74 -7.85
C GLY A 129 9.01 -8.22 -7.82
N GLN A 130 8.18 -8.69 -6.88
CA GLN A 130 6.82 -8.17 -6.75
C GLN A 130 6.86 -6.68 -6.41
N TYR A 131 6.20 -5.86 -7.22
CA TYR A 131 6.32 -4.40 -7.22
C TYR A 131 6.09 -3.77 -5.85
N PHE A 132 5.06 -4.21 -5.11
CA PHE A 132 4.70 -3.68 -3.81
C PHE A 132 5.86 -3.82 -2.79
N TYR A 133 6.46 -5.01 -2.72
CA TYR A 133 7.55 -5.30 -1.78
C TYR A 133 8.87 -4.66 -2.21
N THR A 134 9.13 -4.63 -3.50
CA THR A 134 10.32 -3.94 -4.03
C THR A 134 10.24 -2.43 -3.82
N GLU A 135 9.05 -1.84 -3.95
CA GLU A 135 8.81 -0.43 -3.64
C GLU A 135 9.02 -0.13 -2.15
N ILE A 136 8.47 -0.98 -1.25
CA ILE A 136 8.71 -0.85 0.20
C ILE A 136 10.21 -0.87 0.50
N LYS A 137 10.96 -1.79 -0.09
CA LYS A 137 12.42 -1.86 0.10
C LYS A 137 13.13 -0.62 -0.44
N ALA A 138 12.70 -0.07 -1.57
CA ALA A 138 13.36 1.07 -2.22
C ALA A 138 13.04 2.41 -1.57
N GLN A 139 11.80 2.62 -1.13
CA GLN A 139 11.29 3.92 -0.68
C GLN A 139 10.96 3.96 0.81
N GLY A 140 10.80 2.81 1.45
CA GLY A 140 10.45 2.69 2.86
C GLY A 140 11.53 3.23 3.80
N VAL A 141 11.11 3.49 5.03
CA VAL A 141 12.00 3.92 6.12
C VAL A 141 12.03 2.84 7.20
N MET A 142 13.21 2.33 7.50
CA MET A 142 13.43 1.35 8.55
C MET A 142 13.32 2.02 9.92
N LEU A 143 12.26 1.72 10.67
CA LEU A 143 12.05 2.23 12.03
C LEU A 143 12.69 1.32 13.08
N TYR A 144 12.68 0.02 12.84
CA TYR A 144 13.35 -0.98 13.67
C TYR A 144 13.90 -2.12 12.83
N ASP A 145 15.07 -2.63 13.21
CA ASP A 145 15.76 -3.75 12.58
C ASP A 145 16.50 -4.54 13.65
N SER A 146 16.14 -5.82 13.87
CA SER A 146 16.79 -6.72 14.83
C SER A 146 18.25 -7.03 14.48
N LYS A 147 18.66 -6.84 13.23
CA LYS A 147 19.95 -7.20 12.63
C LYS A 147 20.19 -8.70 12.41
N ASP A 148 19.27 -9.55 12.84
CA ASP A 148 19.40 -11.02 12.71
C ASP A 148 19.17 -11.50 11.28
N TYR A 149 18.49 -10.69 10.46
CA TYR A 149 18.06 -11.05 9.12
C TYR A 149 18.43 -9.98 8.10
N LYS A 150 18.67 -10.42 6.86
CA LYS A 150 18.92 -9.51 5.72
C LYS A 150 17.75 -9.59 4.74
N LEU A 151 17.41 -8.44 4.15
CA LEU A 151 16.45 -8.39 3.06
C LEU A 151 17.06 -8.94 1.79
N ALA A 152 16.35 -9.84 1.14
CA ALA A 152 16.76 -10.44 -0.11
C ALA A 152 16.91 -9.39 -1.22
N ARG A 153 17.74 -9.71 -2.21
CA ARG A 153 17.87 -8.93 -3.44
C ARG A 153 16.91 -9.49 -4.49
N ARG A 154 16.41 -8.66 -5.37
CA ARG A 154 15.66 -9.11 -6.55
C ARG A 154 16.59 -9.98 -7.40
N ARG A 155 16.17 -11.20 -7.71
CA ARG A 155 16.85 -12.05 -8.68
C ARG A 155 16.37 -11.72 -10.10
N LYS A 156 17.17 -12.03 -11.08
CA LYS A 156 16.74 -11.99 -12.47
C LYS A 156 15.69 -13.08 -12.67
N LEU A 157 14.50 -12.68 -13.07
CA LEU A 157 13.44 -13.62 -13.46
C LEU A 157 13.69 -14.09 -14.90
N ASP A 158 13.36 -15.34 -15.19
CA ASP A 158 13.31 -15.81 -16.57
C ASP A 158 11.99 -15.39 -17.26
N PHE A 159 11.89 -15.60 -18.57
CA PHE A 159 10.71 -15.19 -19.33
C PHE A 159 9.45 -15.93 -18.93
N THR A 160 9.56 -17.19 -18.50
CA THR A 160 8.42 -18.00 -18.04
C THR A 160 7.85 -17.43 -16.75
N GLU A 161 8.71 -17.14 -15.78
CA GLU A 161 8.32 -16.53 -14.50
C GLU A 161 7.69 -15.13 -14.69
N ILE A 162 8.27 -14.32 -15.59
CA ILE A 162 7.70 -13.01 -15.96
C ILE A 162 6.31 -13.19 -16.54
N GLY A 163 6.14 -14.14 -17.47
CA GLY A 163 4.85 -14.46 -18.09
C GLY A 163 3.81 -14.90 -17.08
N GLU A 164 4.17 -15.78 -16.13
CA GLU A 164 3.27 -16.23 -15.07
C GLU A 164 2.83 -15.08 -14.13
N ILE A 165 3.75 -14.18 -13.79
CA ILE A 165 3.44 -13.01 -12.95
C ILE A 165 2.51 -12.05 -13.69
N ALA A 166 2.82 -11.74 -14.94
CA ALA A 166 2.02 -10.90 -15.82
C ALA A 166 0.61 -11.47 -16.02
N GLN A 167 0.51 -12.79 -16.28
CA GLN A 167 -0.76 -13.50 -16.42
C GLN A 167 -1.62 -13.38 -15.16
N ARG A 168 -1.05 -13.56 -13.98
CA ARG A 168 -1.81 -13.41 -12.71
C ARG A 168 -2.33 -11.99 -12.51
N TYR A 169 -1.52 -10.98 -12.82
CA TYR A 169 -1.96 -9.58 -12.75
C TYR A 169 -3.08 -9.30 -13.74
N PHE A 170 -2.93 -9.78 -14.98
CA PHE A 170 -3.94 -9.63 -16.01
C PHE A 170 -5.27 -10.25 -15.59
N ILE A 171 -5.27 -11.54 -15.24
CA ILE A 171 -6.49 -12.27 -14.83
C ILE A 171 -7.20 -11.52 -13.71
N LYS A 172 -6.45 -11.13 -12.68
CA LYS A 172 -7.03 -10.43 -11.53
C LYS A 172 -7.67 -9.10 -11.91
N LYS A 173 -6.93 -8.23 -12.59
CA LYS A 173 -7.40 -6.89 -12.95
C LYS A 173 -8.51 -6.93 -14.00
N PHE A 174 -8.40 -7.83 -14.98
CA PHE A 174 -9.40 -8.01 -16.00
C PHE A 174 -10.72 -8.55 -15.44
N ALA A 175 -10.67 -9.49 -14.49
CA ALA A 175 -11.86 -9.98 -13.81
C ALA A 175 -12.58 -8.87 -13.02
N TYR A 176 -11.87 -8.02 -12.29
CA TYR A 176 -12.47 -6.87 -11.61
C TYR A 176 -13.06 -5.86 -12.61
N ALA A 177 -12.34 -5.53 -13.65
CA ALA A 177 -12.81 -4.59 -14.68
C ALA A 177 -14.10 -5.08 -15.35
N ASN A 178 -14.15 -6.33 -15.78
CA ASN A 178 -15.35 -6.93 -16.37
C ASN A 178 -16.49 -7.01 -15.36
N GLY A 179 -16.23 -7.42 -14.11
CA GLY A 179 -17.27 -7.46 -13.07
C GLY A 179 -17.91 -6.11 -12.84
N PHE A 180 -17.11 -5.04 -12.71
CA PHE A 180 -17.65 -3.67 -12.60
C PHE A 180 -18.43 -3.25 -13.85
N LEU A 181 -17.96 -3.61 -15.04
CA LEU A 181 -18.65 -3.28 -16.29
C LEU A 181 -20.00 -3.98 -16.41
N GLU A 182 -20.08 -5.26 -16.07
CA GLU A 182 -21.33 -6.02 -16.05
C GLU A 182 -22.34 -5.46 -15.05
N ILE A 183 -21.89 -5.14 -13.85
CA ILE A 183 -22.75 -4.50 -12.84
C ILE A 183 -23.22 -3.11 -13.30
N ALA A 184 -22.34 -2.34 -13.97
CA ALA A 184 -22.71 -1.05 -14.53
C ALA A 184 -23.81 -1.16 -15.58
N LYS A 185 -23.72 -2.15 -16.48
CA LYS A 185 -24.74 -2.43 -17.49
C LYS A 185 -26.07 -2.84 -16.84
N ASP A 186 -26.05 -3.79 -15.89
CA ASP A 186 -27.26 -4.21 -15.19
C ASP A 186 -27.91 -3.05 -14.44
N ASN A 187 -27.10 -2.22 -13.74
CA ASN A 187 -27.62 -1.05 -13.04
C ASN A 187 -28.24 -0.03 -13.99
N PHE A 188 -27.66 0.16 -15.17
CA PHE A 188 -28.18 1.09 -16.17
C PHE A 188 -29.46 0.58 -16.85
N GLU A 189 -29.55 -0.70 -17.15
CA GLU A 189 -30.65 -1.30 -17.91
C GLU A 189 -31.83 -1.70 -17.01
N ASN A 190 -31.53 -2.33 -15.86
CA ASN A 190 -32.52 -3.07 -15.08
C ASN A 190 -32.88 -2.46 -13.73
N LYS A 191 -32.18 -1.41 -13.28
CA LYS A 191 -32.45 -0.77 -11.98
C LYS A 191 -33.18 0.57 -12.15
N GLU A 192 -34.21 0.78 -11.32
CA GLU A 192 -34.83 2.08 -11.14
C GLU A 192 -34.43 2.65 -9.78
N SER A 193 -33.68 3.75 -9.79
CA SER A 193 -33.17 4.39 -8.60
C SER A 193 -32.90 5.87 -8.84
N PRO A 194 -33.15 6.76 -7.87
CA PRO A 194 -32.80 8.18 -7.97
C PRO A 194 -31.32 8.44 -8.25
N ILE A 195 -30.44 7.49 -7.87
CA ILE A 195 -28.99 7.59 -8.04
C ILE A 195 -28.44 6.66 -9.14
N LYS A 196 -29.31 6.15 -10.02
CA LYS A 196 -28.96 5.21 -11.09
C LYS A 196 -27.75 5.67 -11.90
N TYR A 197 -27.80 6.89 -12.42
CA TYR A 197 -26.73 7.42 -13.28
C TYR A 197 -25.41 7.64 -12.53
N GLN A 198 -25.47 8.11 -11.29
CA GLN A 198 -24.28 8.29 -10.45
C GLN A 198 -23.62 6.95 -10.14
N MET A 199 -24.41 5.92 -9.79
CA MET A 199 -23.90 4.57 -9.57
C MET A 199 -23.30 3.97 -10.84
N THR A 200 -23.99 4.10 -11.98
CA THR A 200 -23.45 3.61 -13.26
C THR A 200 -22.13 4.29 -13.58
N ALA A 201 -22.03 5.63 -13.44
CA ALA A 201 -20.81 6.37 -13.69
C ALA A 201 -19.66 5.92 -12.76
N PHE A 202 -19.94 5.71 -11.48
CA PHE A 202 -18.95 5.18 -10.52
C PHE A 202 -18.43 3.79 -10.94
N LEU A 203 -19.35 2.87 -11.28
CA LEU A 203 -18.98 1.51 -11.71
C LEU A 203 -18.18 1.51 -13.02
N LEU A 204 -18.54 2.36 -13.97
CA LEU A 204 -17.77 2.53 -15.21
C LEU A 204 -16.39 3.10 -14.97
N HIS A 205 -16.26 4.06 -14.03
CA HIS A 205 -14.97 4.57 -13.60
C HIS A 205 -14.10 3.46 -13.01
N GLN A 206 -14.66 2.61 -12.12
CA GLN A 206 -13.95 1.48 -11.52
C GLN A 206 -13.54 0.43 -12.57
N ALA A 207 -14.39 0.17 -13.56
CA ALA A 207 -14.05 -0.71 -14.68
C ALA A 207 -12.87 -0.16 -15.49
N ALA A 208 -12.94 1.11 -15.91
CA ALA A 208 -11.88 1.77 -16.68
C ALA A 208 -10.57 1.85 -15.89
N GLU A 209 -10.61 2.19 -14.61
CA GLU A 209 -9.45 2.22 -13.72
C GLU A 209 -8.74 0.86 -13.67
N ASN A 210 -9.49 -0.23 -13.47
CA ASN A 210 -8.90 -1.57 -13.43
C ASN A 210 -8.33 -2.01 -14.77
N PHE A 211 -8.95 -1.67 -15.92
CA PHE A 211 -8.38 -1.93 -17.26
C PHE A 211 -7.05 -1.18 -17.45
N LEU A 212 -7.00 0.11 -17.11
CA LEU A 212 -5.79 0.92 -17.26
C LEU A 212 -4.67 0.46 -16.32
N HIS A 213 -5.00 0.00 -15.11
CA HIS A 213 -4.00 -0.59 -14.20
C HIS A 213 -3.45 -1.93 -14.71
N ALA A 214 -4.22 -2.69 -15.49
CA ALA A 214 -3.75 -3.98 -16.01
C ALA A 214 -2.54 -3.82 -16.93
N ILE A 215 -2.49 -2.78 -17.74
CA ILE A 215 -1.45 -2.57 -18.76
C ILE A 215 -0.05 -2.48 -18.13
N PRO A 216 0.27 -1.52 -17.26
CA PRO A 216 1.61 -1.42 -16.68
C PRO A 216 1.95 -2.62 -15.76
N LEU A 217 0.95 -3.23 -15.12
CA LEU A 217 1.17 -4.45 -14.33
C LEU A 217 1.62 -5.62 -15.17
N VAL A 218 1.09 -5.75 -16.40
CA VAL A 218 1.43 -6.83 -17.34
C VAL A 218 2.77 -6.56 -18.03
N PHE A 219 2.98 -5.35 -18.54
CA PHE A 219 4.14 -5.05 -19.38
C PHE A 219 5.38 -4.60 -18.59
N GLU A 220 5.17 -3.93 -17.45
CA GLU A 220 6.25 -3.39 -16.63
C GLU A 220 6.41 -4.13 -15.28
N LEU A 221 5.48 -5.01 -14.91
CA LEU A 221 5.32 -5.61 -13.59
C LEU A 221 5.27 -4.54 -12.46
N TYR A 222 4.70 -3.38 -12.79
CA TYR A 222 4.62 -2.22 -11.90
C TYR A 222 3.17 -1.73 -11.76
N GLY A 223 2.75 -1.42 -10.54
CA GLY A 223 1.42 -0.88 -10.23
C GLY A 223 1.47 0.61 -9.94
N TYR A 224 0.84 1.42 -10.76
CA TYR A 224 0.65 2.83 -10.48
C TYR A 224 -0.39 3.02 -9.36
N LYS A 225 -0.23 4.08 -8.55
CA LYS A 225 -1.10 4.37 -7.39
C LYS A 225 -2.07 5.52 -7.66
N ASP A 226 -2.18 5.94 -8.91
CA ASP A 226 -3.11 7.00 -9.29
C ASP A 226 -4.51 6.43 -9.55
N HIS A 227 -5.53 7.20 -9.20
CA HIS A 227 -6.94 6.85 -9.46
C HIS A 227 -7.55 7.73 -10.56
N LYS A 228 -6.80 8.73 -11.07
CA LYS A 228 -7.24 9.59 -12.17
C LYS A 228 -7.03 8.86 -13.50
N LEU A 229 -8.12 8.63 -14.22
CA LEU A 229 -8.08 7.93 -15.51
C LEU A 229 -7.12 8.59 -16.51
N SER A 230 -7.04 9.92 -16.53
CA SER A 230 -6.11 10.65 -17.41
C SER A 230 -4.63 10.37 -17.08
N ALA A 231 -4.29 10.27 -15.80
CA ALA A 231 -2.94 9.94 -15.35
C ALA A 231 -2.59 8.48 -15.69
N LEU A 232 -3.52 7.56 -15.42
CA LEU A 232 -3.36 6.14 -15.77
C LEU A 232 -3.23 5.94 -17.29
N LEU A 233 -4.05 6.61 -18.08
CA LEU A 233 -3.96 6.55 -19.56
C LEU A 233 -2.60 7.09 -20.05
N SER A 234 -2.07 8.13 -19.44
CA SER A 234 -0.74 8.65 -19.77
C SER A 234 0.38 7.67 -19.41
N ALA A 235 0.20 6.87 -18.37
CA ALA A 235 1.14 5.83 -17.98
C ALA A 235 1.10 4.59 -18.89
N CYS A 236 0.05 4.42 -19.69
CA CYS A 236 -0.10 3.33 -20.66
C CYS A 236 0.50 3.65 -22.04
N LYS A 237 1.00 4.86 -22.27
CA LYS A 237 1.66 5.30 -23.51
C LYS A 237 3.16 5.07 -23.44
#